data_260aecccfc99e0ea9d001f8a4f734b7d
#
_entry.id   260aecccfc99e0ea9d001f8a4f734b7d
#
_cell.length_a   1.000
_cell.length_b   1.000
_cell.length_c   1.000
_cell.angle_alpha   90.00
_cell.angle_beta   90.00
_cell.angle_gamma   90.00
#
_symmetry.space_group_name_H-M   'P 1'
#
loop_
_entity.id
_entity.type
_entity.pdbx_description
1 polymer ?
#
loop_
_entity_poly.entity_id
_entity_poly.type
_entity_poly.pdbx_seq_one_letter_code
_entity_poly.pdbx_strand_id
1 'polypeptide(L)'
;VRLKALDGLGSFVKDDVRVRDAVLEALVSDANPGVRTEALRLIEPVKADGSVRGVLMTLAAKDQSQYIKSQARTMLAQLPEID
;
A
#
# COMPACT_ATOMS: atom_id res chain seq x y z
N VAL A 1 14.57 2.30 -12.48
CA VAL A 1 13.55 3.20 -11.98
C VAL A 1 12.52 2.43 -11.18
N ARG A 2 12.20 2.91 -9.99
CA ARG A 2 11.35 2.18 -9.04
C ARG A 2 9.93 1.95 -9.53
N LEU A 3 9.34 2.92 -10.20
CA LEU A 3 7.98 2.77 -10.69
C LEU A 3 7.85 1.59 -11.65
N LYS A 4 8.83 1.40 -12.54
CA LYS A 4 8.84 0.24 -13.42
C LYS A 4 9.00 -1.07 -12.66
N ALA A 5 9.85 -1.08 -11.65
CA ALA A 5 10.04 -2.28 -10.83
C ALA A 5 8.76 -2.66 -10.12
N LEU A 6 8.03 -1.67 -9.58
CA LEU A 6 6.76 -1.92 -8.92
C LEU A 6 5.71 -2.46 -9.89
N ASP A 7 5.67 -1.95 -11.13
CA ASP A 7 4.77 -2.48 -12.15
C ASP A 7 5.00 -3.98 -12.38
N GLY A 8 6.27 -4.40 -12.39
CA GLY A 8 6.61 -5.82 -12.54
C GLY A 8 6.21 -6.68 -11.35
N LEU A 9 5.99 -6.09 -10.17
CA LEU A 9 5.65 -6.84 -8.97
C LEU A 9 4.15 -7.09 -8.81
N GLY A 10 3.31 -6.40 -9.57
CA GLY A 10 1.86 -6.45 -9.38
C GLY A 10 1.28 -7.86 -9.41
N SER A 11 1.79 -8.74 -10.27
CA SER A 11 1.28 -10.10 -10.38
C SER A 11 1.68 -11.00 -9.23
N PHE A 12 2.68 -10.61 -8.43
CA PHE A 12 3.21 -11.43 -7.33
C PHE A 12 2.72 -11.01 -5.96
N VAL A 13 2.12 -9.84 -5.85
CA VAL A 13 1.75 -9.26 -4.56
C VAL A 13 0.78 -10.13 -3.76
N LYS A 14 -0.08 -10.88 -4.45
CA LYS A 14 -1.03 -11.77 -3.80
C LYS A 14 -0.42 -13.08 -3.32
N ASP A 15 0.59 -13.56 -4.02
CA ASP A 15 1.06 -14.93 -3.86
C ASP A 15 2.39 -15.04 -3.10
N ASP A 16 3.17 -13.96 -3.06
CA ASP A 16 4.48 -13.98 -2.42
C ASP A 16 4.55 -12.92 -1.31
N VAL A 17 4.63 -13.40 -0.07
CA VAL A 17 4.70 -12.53 1.11
C VAL A 17 5.92 -11.61 1.05
N ARG A 18 7.05 -12.09 0.53
CA ARG A 18 8.26 -11.27 0.44
C ARG A 18 8.08 -10.10 -0.52
N VAL A 19 7.40 -10.35 -1.64
CA VAL A 19 7.10 -9.30 -2.60
C VAL A 19 6.14 -8.29 -1.99
N ARG A 20 5.09 -8.78 -1.32
CA ARG A 20 4.14 -7.91 -0.64
C ARG A 20 4.83 -7.05 0.42
N ASP A 21 5.70 -7.65 1.22
CA ASP A 21 6.42 -6.92 2.26
C ASP A 21 7.33 -5.84 1.67
N ALA A 22 7.99 -6.13 0.54
CA ALA A 22 8.82 -5.14 -0.15
C ALA A 22 7.99 -3.97 -0.66
N VAL A 23 6.80 -4.25 -1.20
CA VAL A 23 5.89 -3.20 -1.67
C VAL A 23 5.40 -2.35 -0.49
N LEU A 24 5.06 -2.99 0.64
CA LEU A 24 4.64 -2.28 1.84
C LEU A 24 5.75 -1.39 2.39
N GLU A 25 7.00 -1.87 2.36
CA GLU A 25 8.12 -1.06 2.81
C GLU A 25 8.32 0.16 1.92
N ALA A 26 8.24 -0.01 0.60
CA ALA A 26 8.34 1.12 -0.32
C ALA A 26 7.21 2.13 -0.08
N LEU A 27 6.01 1.64 0.20
CA LEU A 27 4.85 2.48 0.47
C LEU A 27 5.06 3.38 1.68
N VAL A 28 5.70 2.87 2.72
CA VAL A 28 5.92 3.62 3.96
C VAL A 28 7.16 4.47 3.89
N SER A 29 8.24 3.96 3.29
CA SER A 29 9.59 4.51 3.45
C SER A 29 10.12 5.28 2.25
N ASP A 30 9.59 5.07 1.06
CA ASP A 30 10.15 5.71 -0.12
C ASP A 30 9.88 7.20 -0.09
N ALA A 31 10.92 7.99 -0.38
CA ALA A 31 10.81 9.44 -0.36
C ALA A 31 10.00 10.00 -1.54
N ASN A 32 9.88 9.23 -2.62
CA ASN A 32 9.18 9.67 -3.82
C ASN A 32 7.68 9.39 -3.69
N PRO A 33 6.81 10.42 -3.63
CA PRO A 33 5.39 10.19 -3.51
C PRO A 33 4.77 9.44 -4.69
N GLY A 34 5.37 9.53 -5.88
CA GLY A 34 4.92 8.74 -7.03
C GLY A 34 5.13 7.24 -6.81
N VAL A 35 6.25 6.87 -6.20
CA VAL A 35 6.51 5.47 -5.83
C VAL A 35 5.51 5.00 -4.78
N ARG A 36 5.27 5.82 -3.76
CA ARG A 36 4.30 5.47 -2.71
C ARG A 36 2.90 5.31 -3.28
N THR A 37 2.50 6.17 -4.21
CA THR A 37 1.19 6.08 -4.86
C THR A 37 1.05 4.78 -5.65
N GLU A 38 2.09 4.42 -6.41
CA GLU A 38 2.07 3.17 -7.17
C GLU A 38 2.05 1.95 -6.26
N ALA A 39 2.82 1.97 -5.17
CA ALA A 39 2.81 0.89 -4.19
C ALA A 39 1.42 0.74 -3.56
N LEU A 40 0.75 1.84 -3.26
CA LEU A 40 -0.61 1.83 -2.72
C LEU A 40 -1.57 1.14 -3.69
N ARG A 41 -1.45 1.45 -4.98
CA ARG A 41 -2.28 0.83 -6.02
C ARG A 41 -2.06 -0.68 -6.07
N LEU A 42 -0.81 -1.11 -5.93
CA LEU A 42 -0.45 -2.53 -6.01
C LEU A 42 -0.99 -3.35 -4.85
N ILE A 43 -1.16 -2.75 -3.67
CA ILE A 43 -1.67 -3.51 -2.51
C ILE A 43 -3.19 -3.51 -2.43
N GLU A 44 -3.88 -2.80 -3.29
CA GLU A 44 -5.35 -2.76 -3.32
C GLU A 44 -5.99 -4.15 -3.29
N PRO A 45 -5.54 -5.12 -4.11
CA PRO A 45 -6.15 -6.46 -4.10
C PRO A 45 -5.97 -7.24 -2.80
N VAL A 46 -5.02 -6.85 -1.96
CA VAL A 46 -4.72 -7.53 -0.69
C VAL A 46 -5.02 -6.66 0.53
N LYS A 47 -5.82 -5.63 0.36
CA LYS A 47 -6.07 -4.64 1.42
C LYS A 47 -6.71 -5.24 2.68
N ALA A 48 -7.36 -6.39 2.58
CA ALA A 48 -7.97 -7.05 3.73
C ALA A 48 -6.96 -7.81 4.60
N ASP A 49 -5.74 -8.02 4.11
CA ASP A 49 -4.69 -8.65 4.89
C ASP A 49 -4.33 -7.78 6.09
N GLY A 50 -4.13 -8.40 7.26
CA GLY A 50 -3.87 -7.66 8.50
C GLY A 50 -2.63 -6.78 8.44
N SER A 51 -1.55 -7.23 7.81
CA SER A 51 -0.34 -6.42 7.71
C SER A 51 -0.55 -5.24 6.78
N VAL A 52 -1.29 -5.42 5.70
CA VAL A 52 -1.64 -4.34 4.78
C VAL A 52 -2.55 -3.34 5.47
N ARG A 53 -3.55 -3.82 6.21
CA ARG A 53 -4.46 -2.95 6.95
C ARG A 53 -3.70 -2.06 7.94
N GLY A 54 -2.75 -2.62 8.66
CA GLY A 54 -1.94 -1.85 9.61
C GLY A 54 -1.16 -0.74 8.93
N VAL A 55 -0.57 -1.02 7.75
CA VAL A 55 0.14 -0.02 6.98
C VAL A 55 -0.81 1.07 6.48
N LEU A 56 -1.99 0.69 6.00
CA LEU A 56 -3.00 1.67 5.56
C LEU A 56 -3.41 2.60 6.70
N MET A 57 -3.56 2.08 7.92
CA MET A 57 -3.88 2.90 9.08
C MET A 57 -2.78 3.93 9.36
N THR A 58 -1.52 3.51 9.26
CA THR A 58 -0.39 4.40 9.46
C THR A 58 -0.36 5.51 8.38
N LEU A 59 -0.58 5.14 7.13
CA LEU A 59 -0.60 6.11 6.04
C LEU A 59 -1.75 7.12 6.21
N ALA A 60 -2.91 6.64 6.56
CA ALA A 60 -4.07 7.51 6.74
C ALA A 60 -3.85 8.54 7.86
N ALA A 61 -3.07 8.18 8.87
CA ALA A 61 -2.78 9.05 10.00
C ALA A 61 -1.59 9.98 9.76
N LYS A 62 -0.55 9.51 9.08
CA LYS A 62 0.76 10.16 9.13
C LYS A 62 1.40 10.50 7.79
N ASP A 63 0.90 9.99 6.67
CA ASP A 63 1.57 10.27 5.40
C ASP A 63 1.56 11.76 5.09
N GLN A 64 2.64 12.24 4.49
CA GLN A 64 2.77 13.66 4.15
C GLN A 64 1.89 14.06 2.96
N SER A 65 1.55 13.11 2.09
CA SER A 65 0.73 13.38 0.92
C SER A 65 -0.74 13.30 1.28
N GLN A 66 -1.49 14.37 1.05
CA GLN A 66 -2.94 14.36 1.26
C GLN A 66 -3.62 13.35 0.36
N TYR A 67 -3.11 13.17 -0.85
CA TYR A 67 -3.66 12.17 -1.76
C TYR A 67 -3.54 10.76 -1.18
N ILE A 68 -2.35 10.41 -0.69
CA ILE A 68 -2.11 9.09 -0.11
C ILE A 68 -2.94 8.88 1.15
N LYS A 69 -3.03 9.89 2.02
CA LYS A 69 -3.90 9.83 3.20
C LYS A 69 -5.34 9.55 2.82
N SER A 70 -5.84 10.28 1.84
CA SER A 70 -7.22 10.16 1.39
C SER A 70 -7.49 8.77 0.80
N GLN A 71 -6.57 8.28 -0.04
CA GLN A 71 -6.72 6.97 -0.65
C GLN A 71 -6.65 5.85 0.40
N ALA A 72 -5.75 5.96 1.37
CA ALA A 72 -5.66 4.97 2.45
C ALA A 72 -6.96 4.93 3.26
N ARG A 73 -7.53 6.09 3.57
CA ARG A 73 -8.81 6.16 4.28
C ARG A 73 -9.94 5.52 3.47
N THR A 74 -9.97 5.77 2.17
CA THR A 74 -10.97 5.19 1.28
C THR A 74 -10.86 3.67 1.26
N MET A 75 -9.64 3.15 1.14
CA MET A 75 -9.41 1.71 1.14
C MET A 75 -9.82 1.08 2.46
N LEU A 76 -9.50 1.72 3.59
CA LEU A 76 -9.90 1.24 4.91
C LEU A 76 -11.42 1.21 5.05
N ALA A 77 -12.10 2.24 4.54
CA ALA A 77 -13.55 2.33 4.60
C ALA A 77 -14.24 1.22 3.79
N GLN A 78 -13.55 0.66 2.81
CA GLN A 78 -14.09 -0.43 2.00
C GLN A 78 -13.93 -1.81 2.65
N LEU A 79 -13.15 -1.90 3.73
CA LEU A 79 -12.92 -3.16 4.42
C LEU A 79 -14.07 -3.45 5.39
N PRO A 80 -14.44 -4.74 5.57
CA PRO A 80 -15.42 -5.07 6.58
C PRO A 80 -14.87 -4.79 7.98
N GLU A 81 -15.76 -4.51 8.92
CA GLU A 81 -15.37 -4.32 10.31
C GLU A 81 -14.84 -5.63 10.87
N ILE A 82 -13.87 -5.52 11.77
CA ILE A 82 -13.34 -6.66 12.51
C ILE A 82 -14.03 -6.69 13.86
N ASP A 83 -14.68 -7.78 14.12
CA ASP A 83 -15.32 -7.99 15.42
C ASP A 83 -14.33 -8.60 16.42
#